data_06f1bb28eb63e3865c2dbf9af213359f
#
_entry.id   06f1bb28eb63e3865c2dbf9af213359f
#
_cell.length_a   1.000
_cell.length_b   1.000
_cell.length_c   1.000
_cell.angle_alpha   90.00
_cell.angle_beta   90.00
_cell.angle_gamma   90.00
#
_symmetry.space_group_name_H-M   'P 1'
#
loop_
_entity.id
_entity.type
_entity.pdbx_description
1 polymer ?
#
loop_
_entity_poly.entity_id
_entity_poly.type
_entity_poly.pdbx_seq_one_letter_code
_entity_poly.pdbx_strand_id
1 'polypeptide(L)'
;FENLVWCIINLSYLSRKKSQNTYKKERFAMVNLITGPKGTGKTQQMIELANEKVKTSNGNVVFIKKSHRNTTTLDFGVRAICMEDYPDILTMDEFVGFLYGMVAGNHDIDTIFIDSVLKQADISLNNISAFMTSLSKISAENTLDFFISVGAEKESIPDIDSDNYNVLN
;
A
#
# COMPACT_ATOMS: atom_id res chain seq x y z
N PHE A 1 -27.63 -40.95 -6.09
CA PHE A 1 -26.18 -40.98 -6.39
C PHE A 1 -25.62 -39.57 -6.66
N GLU A 2 -26.33 -38.69 -7.37
CA GLU A 2 -25.86 -37.33 -7.72
C GLU A 2 -25.66 -36.42 -6.51
N ASN A 3 -26.52 -36.53 -5.48
CA ASN A 3 -26.41 -35.71 -4.27
C ASN A 3 -25.19 -36.02 -3.40
N LEU A 4 -24.67 -37.27 -3.46
CA LEU A 4 -23.49 -37.67 -2.68
C LEU A 4 -22.20 -37.12 -3.30
N VAL A 5 -22.11 -37.10 -4.62
CA VAL A 5 -20.96 -36.57 -5.37
C VAL A 5 -20.84 -35.07 -5.18
N TRP A 6 -22.00 -34.35 -5.20
CA TRP A 6 -22.04 -32.90 -4.98
C TRP A 6 -21.61 -32.53 -3.54
N CYS A 7 -22.00 -33.35 -2.56
CA CYS A 7 -21.62 -33.15 -1.16
C CYS A 7 -20.11 -33.38 -0.93
N ILE A 8 -19.51 -34.38 -1.60
CA ILE A 8 -18.07 -34.70 -1.50
C ILE A 8 -17.23 -33.60 -2.17
N ILE A 9 -17.65 -33.09 -3.33
CA ILE A 9 -16.96 -32.00 -4.03
C ILE A 9 -17.02 -30.73 -3.19
N ASN A 10 -18.16 -30.40 -2.61
CA ASN A 10 -18.33 -29.22 -1.73
C ASN A 10 -17.51 -29.31 -0.44
N LEU A 11 -17.45 -30.49 0.18
CA LEU A 11 -16.63 -30.73 1.36
C LEU A 11 -15.12 -30.64 1.03
N SER A 12 -14.69 -31.16 -0.12
CA SER A 12 -13.30 -31.03 -0.55
C SER A 12 -12.93 -29.59 -0.93
N TYR A 13 -13.85 -28.84 -1.53
CA TYR A 13 -13.68 -27.41 -1.82
C TYR A 13 -13.62 -26.57 -0.55
N LEU A 14 -14.49 -26.84 0.42
CA LEU A 14 -14.50 -26.15 1.71
C LEU A 14 -13.30 -26.53 2.58
N SER A 15 -12.83 -27.77 2.52
CA SER A 15 -11.62 -28.20 3.23
C SER A 15 -10.35 -27.59 2.62
N ARG A 16 -10.26 -27.46 1.28
CA ARG A 16 -9.16 -26.73 0.61
C ARG A 16 -9.17 -25.24 0.94
N LYS A 17 -10.36 -24.62 0.98
CA LYS A 17 -10.49 -23.22 1.39
C LYS A 17 -10.11 -23.00 2.88
N LYS A 18 -10.44 -23.98 3.75
CA LYS A 18 -10.04 -23.97 5.16
C LYS A 18 -8.55 -24.22 5.36
N SER A 19 -7.92 -25.10 4.56
CA SER A 19 -6.49 -25.39 4.67
C SER A 19 -5.60 -24.26 4.13
N GLN A 20 -6.05 -23.54 3.10
CA GLN A 20 -5.35 -22.33 2.64
C GLN A 20 -5.49 -21.15 3.60
N ASN A 21 -6.56 -21.13 4.42
CA ASN A 21 -6.76 -20.08 5.40
C ASN A 21 -6.00 -20.33 6.73
N THR A 22 -5.51 -21.54 6.98
CA THR A 22 -4.81 -21.89 8.24
C THR A 22 -3.32 -21.50 8.21
N TYR A 23 -2.76 -21.17 7.04
CA TYR A 23 -1.39 -20.66 6.90
C TYR A 23 -1.29 -19.17 6.63
N LYS A 24 -2.42 -18.47 6.47
CA LYS A 24 -2.44 -17.02 6.52
C LYS A 24 -2.38 -16.63 8.02
N LYS A 25 -1.14 -16.53 8.57
CA LYS A 25 -0.89 -15.74 9.78
C LYS A 25 -1.77 -14.51 9.65
N GLU A 26 -2.61 -14.21 10.65
CA GLU A 26 -3.42 -12.99 10.66
C GLU A 26 -2.49 -11.79 10.49
N ARG A 27 -2.25 -11.42 9.25
CA ARG A 27 -1.50 -10.25 8.89
C ARG A 27 -2.52 -9.14 8.85
N PHE A 28 -2.56 -8.36 9.90
CA PHE A 28 -3.32 -7.11 9.88
C PHE A 28 -2.66 -6.23 8.83
N ALA A 29 -3.37 -6.00 7.74
CA ALA A 29 -2.99 -5.06 6.71
C ALA A 29 -2.94 -3.67 7.34
N MET A 30 -1.85 -2.92 7.12
CA MET A 30 -1.60 -1.67 7.84
C MET A 30 -1.24 -0.55 6.87
N VAL A 31 -1.69 0.65 7.22
CA VAL A 31 -1.18 1.90 6.64
C VAL A 31 -0.15 2.49 7.59
N ASN A 32 1.12 2.52 7.16
CA ASN A 32 2.24 3.05 7.91
C ASN A 32 2.57 4.47 7.44
N LEU A 33 2.66 5.42 8.37
CA LEU A 33 2.94 6.82 8.08
C LEU A 33 4.35 7.21 8.53
N ILE A 34 5.08 7.90 7.68
CA ILE A 34 6.32 8.59 7.99
C ILE A 34 6.04 10.09 7.88
N THR A 35 6.06 10.79 9.00
CA THR A 35 5.71 12.20 9.10
C THR A 35 6.94 13.07 9.37
N GLY A 36 6.81 14.38 9.19
CA GLY A 36 7.81 15.36 9.50
C GLY A 36 8.00 16.42 8.42
N PRO A 37 8.66 17.53 8.71
CA PRO A 37 8.84 18.63 7.78
C PRO A 37 9.72 18.25 6.58
N LYS A 38 9.76 19.14 5.58
CA LYS A 38 10.64 18.97 4.42
C LYS A 38 12.12 18.92 4.86
N GLY A 39 12.87 17.95 4.32
CA GLY A 39 14.32 17.85 4.59
C GLY A 39 14.70 16.88 5.71
N THR A 40 13.76 16.23 6.39
CA THR A 40 14.03 15.27 7.49
C THR A 40 14.44 13.87 7.04
N GLY A 41 14.70 13.66 5.75
CA GLY A 41 15.19 12.36 5.27
C GLY A 41 14.11 11.31 4.99
N LYS A 42 12.81 11.64 5.03
CA LYS A 42 11.70 10.69 4.83
C LYS A 42 11.83 9.85 3.56
N THR A 43 12.16 10.47 2.43
CA THR A 43 12.35 9.74 1.16
C THR A 43 13.47 8.69 1.27
N GLN A 44 14.58 9.02 1.95
CA GLN A 44 15.68 8.08 2.18
C GLN A 44 15.22 6.91 3.07
N GLN A 45 14.51 7.19 4.16
CA GLN A 45 13.93 6.18 5.04
C GLN A 45 12.93 5.28 4.29
N MET A 46 12.09 5.84 3.42
CA MET A 46 11.18 5.08 2.57
C MET A 46 11.91 4.13 1.63
N ILE A 47 13.03 4.58 1.02
CA ILE A 47 13.85 3.77 0.13
C ILE A 47 14.51 2.61 0.90
N GLU A 48 15.06 2.88 2.08
CA GLU A 48 15.67 1.85 2.94
C GLU A 48 14.65 0.78 3.34
N LEU A 49 13.45 1.20 3.77
CA LEU A 49 12.35 0.29 4.09
C LEU A 49 11.90 -0.54 2.88
N ALA A 50 11.83 0.06 1.69
CA ALA A 50 11.45 -0.65 0.47
C ALA A 50 12.51 -1.70 0.09
N ASN A 51 13.80 -1.37 0.19
CA ASN A 51 14.91 -2.26 -0.07
C ASN A 51 14.98 -3.43 0.94
N GLU A 52 14.58 -3.21 2.20
CA GLU A 52 14.44 -4.27 3.20
C GLU A 52 13.22 -5.16 2.91
N LYS A 53 12.09 -4.54 2.57
CA LYS A 53 10.86 -5.27 2.27
C LYS A 53 11.03 -6.22 1.11
N VAL A 54 11.69 -5.82 0.03
CA VAL A 54 11.90 -6.70 -1.13
C VAL A 54 12.72 -7.95 -0.80
N LYS A 55 13.59 -7.88 0.22
CA LYS A 55 14.39 -9.04 0.67
C LYS A 55 13.62 -10.01 1.57
N THR A 56 12.58 -9.51 2.24
CA THR A 56 11.82 -10.25 3.25
C THR A 56 10.41 -10.61 2.83
N SER A 57 9.86 -9.92 1.82
CA SER A 57 8.54 -10.16 1.27
C SER A 57 8.55 -11.34 0.28
N ASN A 58 7.46 -12.10 0.25
CA ASN A 58 7.21 -13.11 -0.79
C ASN A 58 6.45 -12.54 -1.99
N GLY A 59 5.97 -11.31 -1.89
CA GLY A 59 5.21 -10.61 -2.93
C GLY A 59 5.98 -9.45 -3.55
N ASN A 60 5.33 -8.77 -4.46
CA ASN A 60 5.92 -7.63 -5.17
C ASN A 60 5.86 -6.37 -4.32
N VAL A 61 6.96 -5.63 -4.31
CA VAL A 61 7.08 -4.32 -3.66
C VAL A 61 7.02 -3.22 -4.72
N VAL A 62 6.11 -2.27 -4.55
CA VAL A 62 5.93 -1.13 -5.45
C VAL A 62 6.32 0.16 -4.73
N PHE A 63 7.03 1.05 -5.42
CA PHE A 63 7.42 2.36 -4.91
C PHE A 63 6.92 3.45 -5.85
N ILE A 64 5.94 4.23 -5.40
CA ILE A 64 5.34 5.34 -6.15
C ILE A 64 6.00 6.65 -5.71
N LYS A 65 6.52 7.40 -6.65
CA LYS A 65 7.16 8.69 -6.44
C LYS A 65 6.63 9.75 -7.41
N LYS A 66 6.78 11.03 -7.05
CA LYS A 66 6.30 12.13 -7.92
C LYS A 66 7.15 12.30 -9.16
N SER A 67 8.48 12.23 -9.03
CA SER A 67 9.41 12.56 -10.11
C SER A 67 10.50 11.50 -10.28
N HIS A 68 11.19 11.51 -11.42
CA HIS A 68 12.29 10.59 -11.73
C HIS A 68 13.53 10.76 -10.85
N ARG A 69 13.56 11.76 -9.97
CA ARG A 69 14.69 12.00 -9.05
C ARG A 69 14.81 10.87 -8.02
N ASN A 70 16.04 10.61 -7.56
CA ASN A 70 16.34 9.65 -6.47
C ASN A 70 15.96 8.18 -6.76
N THR A 71 16.07 7.72 -8.01
CA THR A 71 15.77 6.32 -8.38
C THR A 71 16.95 5.38 -8.20
N THR A 72 18.17 5.92 -8.13
CA THR A 72 19.42 5.15 -8.22
C THR A 72 19.73 4.29 -7.00
N THR A 73 19.00 4.47 -5.91
CA THR A 73 19.21 3.77 -4.63
C THR A 73 18.14 2.72 -4.31
N LEU A 74 17.12 2.56 -5.17
CA LEU A 74 16.14 1.48 -5.04
C LEU A 74 16.73 0.17 -5.55
N ASP A 75 16.47 -0.92 -4.81
CA ASP A 75 16.79 -2.28 -5.23
C ASP A 75 16.05 -2.64 -6.54
N PHE A 76 16.66 -3.45 -7.41
CA PHE A 76 16.06 -3.87 -8.69
C PHE A 76 14.77 -4.68 -8.53
N GLY A 77 14.57 -5.32 -7.38
CA GLY A 77 13.34 -6.03 -7.04
C GLY A 77 12.17 -5.11 -6.71
N VAL A 78 12.42 -3.81 -6.46
CA VAL A 78 11.36 -2.82 -6.21
C VAL A 78 10.87 -2.25 -7.53
N ARG A 79 9.57 -2.38 -7.81
CA ARG A 79 8.95 -1.75 -8.98
C ARG A 79 8.73 -0.26 -8.72
N ALA A 80 9.57 0.59 -9.29
CA ALA A 80 9.41 2.04 -9.21
C ALA A 80 8.37 2.54 -10.24
N ILE A 81 7.44 3.39 -9.79
CA ILE A 81 6.45 4.08 -10.62
C ILE A 81 6.62 5.57 -10.42
N CYS A 82 6.79 6.31 -11.50
CA CYS A 82 6.92 7.76 -11.50
C CYS A 82 5.61 8.40 -11.97
N MET A 83 5.01 9.24 -11.14
CA MET A 83 3.73 9.89 -11.48
C MET A 83 3.86 10.97 -12.54
N GLU A 84 5.07 11.44 -12.85
CA GLU A 84 5.31 12.30 -14.03
C GLU A 84 5.00 11.60 -15.36
N ASP A 85 5.02 10.24 -15.38
CA ASP A 85 4.68 9.46 -16.57
C ASP A 85 3.16 9.32 -16.78
N TYR A 86 2.36 9.74 -15.79
CA TYR A 86 0.90 9.66 -15.78
C TYR A 86 0.26 11.04 -15.52
N PRO A 87 0.46 12.01 -16.42
CA PRO A 87 0.08 13.41 -16.18
C PRO A 87 -1.43 13.64 -16.06
N ASP A 88 -2.25 12.70 -16.54
CA ASP A 88 -3.71 12.80 -16.49
C ASP A 88 -4.29 12.37 -15.13
N ILE A 89 -3.48 11.82 -14.21
CA ILE A 89 -3.90 11.54 -12.83
C ILE A 89 -3.72 12.80 -12.00
N LEU A 90 -4.78 13.60 -11.90
CA LEU A 90 -4.76 14.93 -11.31
C LEU A 90 -5.48 15.00 -9.95
N THR A 91 -6.51 14.17 -9.77
CA THR A 91 -7.35 14.17 -8.57
C THR A 91 -7.05 12.99 -7.65
N MET A 92 -7.41 13.14 -6.37
CA MET A 92 -7.29 12.07 -5.37
C MET A 92 -8.07 10.81 -5.80
N ASP A 93 -9.26 10.98 -6.36
CA ASP A 93 -10.11 9.87 -6.80
C ASP A 93 -9.48 9.10 -7.97
N GLU A 94 -8.88 9.81 -8.93
CA GLU A 94 -8.14 9.19 -10.04
C GLU A 94 -6.90 8.43 -9.52
N PHE A 95 -6.20 9.00 -8.54
CA PHE A 95 -5.05 8.35 -7.92
C PHE A 95 -5.47 7.10 -7.14
N VAL A 96 -6.56 7.15 -6.39
CA VAL A 96 -7.14 5.97 -5.70
C VAL A 96 -7.60 4.93 -6.73
N GLY A 97 -8.24 5.35 -7.83
CA GLY A 97 -8.60 4.46 -8.95
C GLY A 97 -7.39 3.77 -9.58
N PHE A 98 -6.29 4.51 -9.75
CA PHE A 98 -5.01 3.97 -10.22
C PHE A 98 -4.45 2.89 -9.26
N LEU A 99 -4.51 3.12 -7.94
CA LEU A 99 -4.10 2.12 -6.94
C LEU A 99 -4.96 0.86 -7.01
N TYR A 100 -6.28 0.99 -7.12
CA TYR A 100 -7.19 -0.15 -7.31
C TYR A 100 -6.87 -0.92 -8.60
N GLY A 101 -6.66 -0.22 -9.71
CA GLY A 101 -6.30 -0.83 -11.00
C GLY A 101 -4.99 -1.60 -10.94
N MET A 102 -3.99 -1.07 -10.25
CA MET A 102 -2.69 -1.71 -10.05
C MET A 102 -2.81 -3.00 -9.23
N VAL A 103 -3.56 -2.97 -8.13
CA VAL A 103 -3.79 -4.13 -7.26
C VAL A 103 -4.66 -5.18 -7.97
N ALA A 104 -5.69 -4.76 -8.70
CA ALA A 104 -6.53 -5.66 -9.50
C ALA A 104 -5.74 -6.35 -10.63
N GLY A 105 -4.77 -5.65 -11.22
CA GLY A 105 -3.91 -6.19 -12.28
C GLY A 105 -2.77 -7.09 -11.79
N ASN A 106 -2.45 -7.03 -10.50
CA ASN A 106 -1.37 -7.81 -9.90
C ASN A 106 -1.67 -8.15 -8.45
N HIS A 107 -2.21 -9.34 -8.21
CA HIS A 107 -2.58 -9.84 -6.88
C HIS A 107 -1.37 -10.26 -6.01
N ASP A 108 -0.15 -10.28 -6.58
CA ASP A 108 1.07 -10.60 -5.85
C ASP A 108 1.68 -9.36 -5.17
N ILE A 109 1.08 -8.18 -5.32
CA ILE A 109 1.53 -6.98 -4.61
C ILE A 109 1.29 -7.16 -3.12
N ASP A 110 2.38 -7.07 -2.34
CA ASP A 110 2.42 -7.23 -0.88
C ASP A 110 2.58 -5.88 -0.17
N THR A 111 3.31 -4.95 -0.78
CA THR A 111 3.60 -3.65 -0.17
C THR A 111 3.65 -2.54 -1.23
N ILE A 112 3.01 -1.42 -0.92
CA ILE A 112 3.05 -0.21 -1.74
C ILE A 112 3.60 0.95 -0.91
N PHE A 113 4.68 1.55 -1.40
CA PHE A 113 5.26 2.78 -0.88
C PHE A 113 4.77 3.97 -1.70
N ILE A 114 4.31 5.05 -1.06
CA ILE A 114 3.90 6.30 -1.71
C ILE A 114 4.71 7.44 -1.11
N ASP A 115 5.75 7.89 -1.81
CA ASP A 115 6.59 8.98 -1.34
C ASP A 115 5.96 10.35 -1.60
N SER A 116 6.06 11.22 -0.59
CA SER A 116 5.61 12.62 -0.67
C SER A 116 4.14 12.74 -1.08
N VAL A 117 3.23 12.09 -0.34
CA VAL A 117 1.81 11.97 -0.69
C VAL A 117 1.13 13.32 -0.98
N LEU A 118 1.49 14.39 -0.24
CA LEU A 118 0.97 15.76 -0.48
C LEU A 118 1.43 16.39 -1.80
N LYS A 119 2.26 15.71 -2.58
CA LYS A 119 2.67 16.12 -3.94
C LYS A 119 2.02 15.27 -5.02
N GLN A 120 1.24 14.25 -4.63
CA GLN A 120 0.53 13.38 -5.55
C GLN A 120 -0.87 13.94 -5.81
N ALA A 121 -1.26 14.06 -7.09
CA ALA A 121 -2.55 14.57 -7.49
C ALA A 121 -2.91 15.88 -6.73
N ASP A 122 -4.16 16.05 -6.31
CA ASP A 122 -4.65 17.16 -5.47
C ASP A 122 -4.74 16.81 -3.97
N ILE A 123 -3.93 15.85 -3.50
CA ILE A 123 -3.91 15.43 -2.10
C ILE A 123 -3.29 16.54 -1.22
N SER A 124 -4.02 16.93 -0.20
CA SER A 124 -3.66 18.00 0.73
C SER A 124 -4.01 17.59 2.17
N LEU A 125 -3.60 18.38 3.16
CA LEU A 125 -3.97 18.14 4.55
C LEU A 125 -5.49 18.17 4.78
N ASN A 126 -6.25 18.89 3.95
CA ASN A 126 -7.70 18.98 4.08
C ASN A 126 -8.44 17.69 3.68
N ASN A 127 -7.88 16.89 2.77
CA ASN A 127 -8.51 15.67 2.28
C ASN A 127 -7.70 14.39 2.58
N ILE A 128 -6.59 14.51 3.31
CA ILE A 128 -5.71 13.38 3.62
C ILE A 128 -6.41 12.27 4.41
N SER A 129 -7.33 12.61 5.33
CA SER A 129 -8.11 11.61 6.08
C SER A 129 -8.96 10.75 5.17
N ALA A 130 -9.58 11.32 4.14
CA ALA A 130 -10.36 10.58 3.14
C ALA A 130 -9.44 9.68 2.30
N PHE A 131 -8.26 10.18 1.92
CA PHE A 131 -7.26 9.39 1.22
C PHE A 131 -6.78 8.20 2.06
N MET A 132 -6.42 8.44 3.33
CA MET A 132 -5.97 7.40 4.25
C MET A 132 -7.06 6.34 4.50
N THR A 133 -8.33 6.75 4.59
CA THR A 133 -9.47 5.82 4.68
C THR A 133 -9.55 4.92 3.44
N SER A 134 -9.35 5.48 2.24
CA SER A 134 -9.31 4.71 1.00
C SER A 134 -8.14 3.71 0.97
N LEU A 135 -6.95 4.12 1.44
CA LEU A 135 -5.80 3.21 1.56
C LEU A 135 -6.07 2.08 2.55
N SER A 136 -6.67 2.37 3.71
CA SER A 136 -7.03 1.36 4.72
C SER A 136 -7.99 0.33 4.16
N LYS A 137 -8.96 0.77 3.34
CA LYS A 137 -9.91 -0.12 2.66
C LYS A 137 -9.18 -1.03 1.66
N ILE A 138 -8.35 -0.48 0.77
CA ILE A 138 -7.56 -1.25 -0.20
C ILE A 138 -6.66 -2.25 0.52
N SER A 139 -5.99 -1.81 1.57
CA SER A 139 -5.11 -2.62 2.42
C SER A 139 -5.85 -3.82 3.01
N ALA A 140 -6.99 -3.60 3.65
CA ALA A 140 -7.78 -4.65 4.27
C ALA A 140 -8.36 -5.66 3.27
N GLU A 141 -8.89 -5.18 2.13
CA GLU A 141 -9.51 -6.01 1.09
C GLU A 141 -8.48 -6.92 0.40
N ASN A 142 -7.24 -6.46 0.24
CA ASN A 142 -6.19 -7.15 -0.55
C ASN A 142 -5.05 -7.72 0.31
N THR A 143 -5.07 -7.50 1.62
CA THR A 143 -4.04 -7.98 2.56
C THR A 143 -2.63 -7.48 2.19
N LEU A 144 -2.51 -6.20 1.83
CA LEU A 144 -1.26 -5.52 1.50
C LEU A 144 -0.96 -4.36 2.45
N ASP A 145 0.30 -4.03 2.63
CA ASP A 145 0.75 -2.90 3.45
C ASP A 145 0.95 -1.65 2.60
N PHE A 146 0.54 -0.50 3.15
CA PHE A 146 0.95 0.80 2.64
C PHE A 146 2.00 1.43 3.55
N PHE A 147 2.98 2.08 2.94
CA PHE A 147 3.90 3.01 3.57
C PHE A 147 3.77 4.34 2.87
N ILE A 148 3.42 5.40 3.60
CA ILE A 148 3.24 6.73 3.01
C ILE A 148 4.11 7.76 3.72
N SER A 149 4.75 8.66 2.98
CA SER A 149 5.45 9.79 3.56
C SER A 149 4.62 11.06 3.42
N VAL A 150 4.44 11.75 4.54
CA VAL A 150 3.68 13.00 4.63
C VAL A 150 4.61 14.14 5.02
N GLY A 151 4.69 15.16 4.18
CA GLY A 151 5.55 16.32 4.38
C GLY A 151 4.95 17.37 5.33
N ALA A 152 4.46 16.92 6.50
CA ALA A 152 3.85 17.76 7.53
C ALA A 152 4.21 17.22 8.92
N GLU A 153 4.13 18.07 9.95
CA GLU A 153 4.23 17.65 11.34
C GLU A 153 3.06 16.72 11.70
N LYS A 154 3.31 15.78 12.61
CA LYS A 154 2.33 14.80 13.05
C LYS A 154 1.04 15.46 13.51
N GLU A 155 1.15 16.51 14.30
CA GLU A 155 0.03 17.27 14.90
C GLU A 155 -0.83 18.02 13.88
N SER A 156 -0.30 18.19 12.66
CA SER A 156 -1.01 18.85 11.56
C SER A 156 -1.83 17.90 10.71
N ILE A 157 -1.72 16.58 10.95
CA ILE A 157 -2.41 15.56 10.17
C ILE A 157 -3.68 15.15 10.92
N PRO A 158 -4.88 15.41 10.38
CA PRO A 158 -6.13 14.99 11.01
C PRO A 158 -6.20 13.47 11.19
N ASP A 159 -6.80 13.03 12.29
CA ASP A 159 -7.10 11.62 12.60
C ASP A 159 -5.89 10.66 12.60
N ILE A 160 -4.67 11.20 12.76
CA ILE A 160 -3.43 10.41 12.70
C ILE A 160 -3.30 9.40 13.85
N ASP A 161 -3.93 9.65 14.98
CA ASP A 161 -3.88 8.80 16.18
C ASP A 161 -4.99 7.71 16.17
N SER A 162 -5.66 7.49 15.03
CA SER A 162 -6.62 6.39 14.92
C SER A 162 -5.89 5.03 14.93
N ASP A 163 -6.53 4.01 15.51
CA ASP A 163 -5.98 2.63 15.60
C ASP A 163 -5.72 1.98 14.23
N ASN A 164 -6.12 2.66 13.14
CA ASN A 164 -5.96 2.17 11.76
C ASN A 164 -4.59 2.49 11.14
N TYR A 165 -3.78 3.33 11.80
CA TYR A 165 -2.53 3.83 11.25
C TYR A 165 -1.38 3.61 12.23
N ASN A 166 -0.23 3.23 11.67
CA ASN A 166 1.01 3.10 12.41
C ASN A 166 1.96 4.26 12.03
N VAL A 167 2.29 5.12 12.98
CA VAL A 167 3.21 6.24 12.75
C VAL A 167 4.63 5.77 13.07
N LEU A 168 5.48 5.78 12.04
CA LEU A 168 6.90 5.46 12.12
C LEU A 168 7.69 6.77 12.33
N ASN A 169 8.51 6.84 13.37
CA ASN A 169 9.39 7.97 13.68
C ASN A 169 10.82 7.65 13.32
#